data_98ae5a724d7ab4d4898a55c0c42cb8d2
#
_entry.id   98ae5a724d7ab4d4898a55c0c42cb8d2
#
_cell.length_a   1.000
_cell.length_b   1.000
_cell.length_c   1.000
_cell.angle_alpha   90.00
_cell.angle_beta   90.00
_cell.angle_gamma   90.00
#
_symmetry.space_group_name_H-M   'P 1'
#
loop_
_entity.id
_entity.type
_entity.pdbx_description
1 polymer ?
#
loop_
_entity_poly.entity_id
_entity_poly.type
_entity_poly.pdbx_seq_one_letter_code
_entity_poly.pdbx_strand_id
1 'polypeptide(L)'
;MSLTLSALPVVLNLCASTPYIVGILQKRFRPSRSSWIVWSTLDSITLAGMLAKGSANTQIISGWLLSLLIMFSVLHVTKATPWKRREKLYLAGGAFGIVLWGLTSDPLTALITSLAVIECALVPTLEGVWNDPEAEPAIPWLLGGFASVPVLVSLDHWTLANALQPIL
;
A
#
# COMPACT_ATOMS: atom_id res chain seq x y z
N MET A 1 6.22 20.53 14.08
CA MET A 1 6.94 19.61 13.16
C MET A 1 7.66 20.47 12.12
N SER A 2 8.98 20.34 11.94
CA SER A 2 9.70 21.13 10.92
C SER A 2 9.24 20.74 9.51
N LEU A 3 9.13 21.71 8.59
CA LEU A 3 8.77 21.50 7.18
C LEU A 3 9.59 20.38 6.51
N THR A 4 10.83 20.19 6.94
CA THR A 4 11.74 19.14 6.46
C THR A 4 11.30 17.75 6.84
N LEU A 5 10.78 17.53 8.08
CA LEU A 5 10.31 16.23 8.53
C LEU A 5 9.00 15.79 7.85
N SER A 6 8.13 16.73 7.48
CA SER A 6 6.89 16.42 6.76
C SER A 6 7.10 16.18 5.25
N ALA A 7 8.15 16.78 4.66
CA ALA A 7 8.46 16.59 3.25
C ALA A 7 9.26 15.33 2.95
N LEU A 8 10.05 14.84 3.90
CA LEU A 8 10.95 13.70 3.70
C LEU A 8 10.22 12.40 3.29
N PRO A 9 9.11 11.99 3.93
CA PRO A 9 8.36 10.81 3.50
C PRO A 9 7.84 10.95 2.06
N VAL A 10 7.38 12.15 1.67
CA VAL A 10 6.88 12.41 0.32
C VAL A 10 8.00 12.24 -0.71
N VAL A 11 9.19 12.82 -0.44
CA VAL A 11 10.34 12.69 -1.33
C VAL A 11 10.79 11.25 -1.46
N LEU A 12 10.89 10.52 -0.36
CA LEU A 12 11.27 9.10 -0.36
C LEU A 12 10.27 8.25 -1.15
N ASN A 13 8.98 8.47 -0.95
CA ASN A 13 7.93 7.78 -1.70
C ASN A 13 8.00 8.08 -3.20
N LEU A 14 8.25 9.33 -3.60
CA LEU A 14 8.44 9.70 -5.00
C LEU A 14 9.70 9.04 -5.60
N CYS A 15 10.81 9.05 -4.87
CA CYS A 15 12.05 8.38 -5.29
C CYS A 15 11.88 6.86 -5.42
N ALA A 16 11.06 6.25 -4.57
CA ALA A 16 10.74 4.83 -4.63
C ALA A 16 9.81 4.50 -5.81
N SER A 17 8.71 5.25 -5.92
CA SER A 17 7.62 4.92 -6.85
C SER A 17 7.92 5.29 -8.29
N THR A 18 8.67 6.37 -8.55
CA THR A 18 8.96 6.81 -9.93
C THR A 18 9.73 5.74 -10.74
N PRO A 19 10.88 5.22 -10.28
CA PRO A 19 11.60 4.18 -11.02
C PRO A 19 10.79 2.87 -11.08
N TYR A 20 9.96 2.60 -10.06
CA TYR A 20 9.10 1.43 -10.04
C TYR A 20 8.03 1.50 -11.14
N ILE A 21 7.31 2.63 -11.24
CA ILE A 21 6.32 2.86 -12.30
C ILE A 21 6.95 2.78 -13.69
N VAL A 22 8.12 3.41 -13.89
CA VAL A 22 8.85 3.35 -15.16
C VAL A 22 9.22 1.90 -15.50
N GLY A 23 9.71 1.13 -14.53
CA GLY A 23 10.06 -0.29 -14.71
C GLY A 23 8.84 -1.15 -15.07
N ILE A 24 7.68 -0.88 -14.46
CA ILE A 24 6.41 -1.55 -14.80
C ILE A 24 6.01 -1.24 -16.26
N LEU A 25 6.00 0.04 -16.63
CA LEU A 25 5.63 0.47 -17.99
C LEU A 25 6.58 -0.09 -19.06
N GLN A 26 7.87 -0.24 -18.72
CA GLN A 26 8.87 -0.90 -19.56
C GLN A 26 8.81 -2.44 -19.50
N LYS A 27 7.87 -3.02 -18.74
CA LYS A 27 7.71 -4.48 -18.54
C LYS A 27 8.95 -5.16 -17.93
N ARG A 28 9.80 -4.41 -17.24
CA ARG A 28 10.95 -4.95 -16.48
C ARG A 28 10.46 -5.61 -15.20
N PHE A 29 9.48 -4.98 -14.52
CA PHE A 29 8.87 -5.50 -13.30
C PHE A 29 7.49 -6.05 -13.59
N ARG A 30 7.09 -7.06 -12.80
CA ARG A 30 5.82 -7.78 -12.98
C ARG A 30 5.06 -7.91 -11.67
N PRO A 31 4.70 -6.77 -11.04
CA PRO A 31 4.01 -6.79 -9.76
C PRO A 31 2.64 -7.45 -9.84
N SER A 32 2.20 -7.97 -8.68
CA SER A 32 0.89 -8.59 -8.57
C SER A 32 -0.22 -7.54 -8.71
N ARG A 33 -1.06 -7.67 -9.75
CA ARG A 33 -2.20 -6.77 -9.95
C ARG A 33 -3.26 -6.90 -8.86
N SER A 34 -3.46 -8.10 -8.29
CA SER A 34 -4.39 -8.30 -7.19
C SER A 34 -3.94 -7.56 -5.92
N SER A 35 -2.65 -7.60 -5.59
CA SER A 35 -2.10 -6.86 -4.45
C SER A 35 -2.33 -5.35 -4.60
N TRP A 36 -1.97 -4.78 -5.75
CA TRP A 36 -2.10 -3.34 -5.98
C TRP A 36 -3.55 -2.86 -6.02
N ILE A 37 -4.50 -3.68 -6.48
CA ILE A 37 -5.93 -3.34 -6.39
C ILE A 37 -6.37 -3.28 -4.92
N VAL A 38 -6.02 -4.29 -4.12
CA VAL A 38 -6.41 -4.34 -2.70
C VAL A 38 -5.78 -3.19 -1.93
N TRP A 39 -4.47 -2.97 -2.07
CA TRP A 39 -3.77 -1.88 -1.38
C TRP A 39 -4.31 -0.50 -1.76
N SER A 40 -4.46 -0.20 -3.05
CA SER A 40 -5.02 1.10 -3.48
C SER A 40 -6.46 1.33 -3.02
N THR A 41 -7.24 0.26 -2.90
CA THR A 41 -8.59 0.34 -2.33
C THR A 41 -8.54 0.66 -0.84
N LEU A 42 -7.68 -0.01 -0.09
CA LEU A 42 -7.49 0.25 1.35
C LEU A 42 -6.95 1.66 1.61
N ASP A 43 -5.98 2.12 0.82
CA ASP A 43 -5.48 3.49 0.88
C ASP A 43 -6.58 4.52 0.63
N SER A 44 -7.48 4.25 -0.32
CA SER A 44 -8.62 5.12 -0.62
C SER A 44 -9.61 5.20 0.56
N ILE A 45 -9.89 4.07 1.21
CA ILE A 45 -10.73 4.00 2.41
C ILE A 45 -10.08 4.75 3.57
N THR A 46 -8.78 4.52 3.78
CA THR A 46 -8.00 5.19 4.82
C THR A 46 -7.99 6.70 4.62
N LEU A 47 -7.69 7.17 3.41
CA LEU A 47 -7.71 8.59 3.08
C LEU A 47 -9.10 9.20 3.30
N ALA A 48 -10.17 8.54 2.85
CA ALA A 48 -11.53 9.03 3.06
C ALA A 48 -11.86 9.15 4.55
N GLY A 49 -11.48 8.15 5.36
CA GLY A 49 -11.66 8.19 6.81
C GLY A 49 -10.89 9.33 7.48
N MET A 50 -9.64 9.57 7.05
CA MET A 50 -8.80 10.65 7.57
C MET A 50 -9.32 12.03 7.15
N LEU A 51 -9.80 12.19 5.91
CA LEU A 51 -10.43 13.44 5.45
C LEU A 51 -11.69 13.75 6.26
N ALA A 52 -12.54 12.76 6.51
CA ALA A 52 -13.75 12.93 7.32
C ALA A 52 -13.44 13.37 8.75
N LYS A 53 -12.28 13.02 9.29
CA LYS A 53 -11.82 13.44 10.62
C LYS A 53 -10.95 14.69 10.62
N GLY A 54 -10.67 15.29 9.46
CA GLY A 54 -9.77 16.43 9.32
C GLY A 54 -8.29 16.12 9.71
N SER A 55 -7.89 14.84 9.65
CA SER A 55 -6.57 14.36 10.05
C SER A 55 -5.66 13.94 8.87
N ALA A 56 -6.12 14.13 7.63
CA ALA A 56 -5.32 13.80 6.45
C ALA A 56 -4.04 14.65 6.41
N ASN A 57 -2.93 14.00 6.11
CA ASN A 57 -1.62 14.63 5.99
C ASN A 57 -1.02 14.40 4.59
N THR A 58 0.09 15.07 4.30
CA THR A 58 0.74 15.00 2.98
C THR A 58 1.26 13.61 2.64
N GLN A 59 1.65 12.80 3.65
CA GLN A 59 2.13 11.45 3.43
C GLN A 59 1.03 10.53 2.91
N ILE A 60 -0.15 10.52 3.58
CA ILE A 60 -1.25 9.66 3.15
C ILE A 60 -1.79 10.06 1.78
N ILE A 61 -1.85 11.37 1.49
CA ILE A 61 -2.30 11.87 0.19
C ILE A 61 -1.32 11.46 -0.91
N SER A 62 0.00 11.65 -0.69
CA SER A 62 1.02 11.27 -1.67
C SER A 62 1.11 9.75 -1.84
N GLY A 63 1.04 8.98 -0.76
CA GLY A 63 1.02 7.52 -0.79
C GLY A 63 -0.17 6.98 -1.60
N TRP A 64 -1.37 7.49 -1.34
CA TRP A 64 -2.58 7.13 -2.08
C TRP A 64 -2.48 7.45 -3.58
N LEU A 65 -2.01 8.65 -3.94
CA LEU A 65 -1.82 9.00 -5.35
C LEU A 65 -0.82 8.07 -6.05
N LEU A 66 0.27 7.74 -5.39
CA LEU A 66 1.30 6.86 -5.93
C LEU A 66 0.80 5.41 -6.04
N SER A 67 0.06 4.91 -5.05
CA SER A 67 -0.52 3.56 -5.11
C SER A 67 -1.53 3.44 -6.25
N LEU A 68 -2.36 4.46 -6.51
CA LEU A 68 -3.23 4.50 -7.68
C LEU A 68 -2.45 4.50 -9.00
N LEU A 69 -1.39 5.31 -9.11
CA LEU A 69 -0.55 5.36 -10.31
C LEU A 69 0.11 4.01 -10.58
N ILE A 70 0.61 3.34 -9.55
CA ILE A 70 1.17 2.00 -9.68
C ILE A 70 0.09 1.00 -10.11
N MET A 71 -1.06 0.99 -9.43
CA MET A 71 -2.18 0.12 -9.77
C MET A 71 -2.60 0.27 -11.24
N PHE A 72 -2.82 1.51 -11.71
CA PHE A 72 -3.19 1.76 -13.10
C PHE A 72 -2.09 1.36 -14.08
N SER A 73 -0.82 1.56 -13.74
CA SER A 73 0.33 1.13 -14.55
C SER A 73 0.36 -0.40 -14.69
N VAL A 74 0.17 -1.13 -13.59
CA VAL A 74 0.09 -2.60 -13.58
C VAL A 74 -1.07 -3.09 -14.42
N LEU A 75 -2.27 -2.54 -14.22
CA LEU A 75 -3.46 -2.91 -14.97
C LEU A 75 -3.31 -2.62 -16.47
N HIS A 76 -2.69 -1.49 -16.81
CA HIS A 76 -2.42 -1.15 -18.22
C HIS A 76 -1.51 -2.18 -18.89
N VAL A 77 -0.41 -2.54 -18.25
CA VAL A 77 0.56 -3.49 -18.81
C VAL A 77 0.00 -4.91 -18.86
N THR A 78 -0.85 -5.30 -17.89
CA THR A 78 -1.42 -6.64 -17.78
C THR A 78 -2.82 -6.78 -18.42
N LYS A 79 -3.35 -5.75 -19.07
CA LYS A 79 -4.73 -5.73 -19.59
C LYS A 79 -5.08 -6.92 -20.50
N ALA A 80 -4.12 -7.42 -21.30
CA ALA A 80 -4.30 -8.55 -22.21
C ALA A 80 -4.06 -9.91 -21.51
N THR A 81 -3.64 -9.92 -20.25
CA THR A 81 -3.32 -11.15 -19.52
C THR A 81 -4.58 -11.68 -18.83
N PRO A 82 -4.97 -12.95 -19.07
CA PRO A 82 -6.12 -13.55 -18.39
C PRO A 82 -5.93 -13.58 -16.86
N TRP A 83 -7.04 -13.41 -16.14
CA TRP A 83 -7.03 -13.51 -14.68
C TRP A 83 -6.87 -14.96 -14.23
N LYS A 84 -5.81 -15.24 -13.47
CA LYS A 84 -5.59 -16.55 -12.86
C LYS A 84 -6.60 -16.79 -11.73
N ARG A 85 -6.95 -18.07 -11.49
CA ARG A 85 -7.87 -18.45 -10.39
C ARG A 85 -7.40 -17.93 -9.03
N ARG A 86 -6.10 -18.01 -8.75
CA ARG A 86 -5.50 -17.50 -7.49
C ARG A 86 -5.69 -16.01 -7.33
N GLU A 87 -5.45 -15.20 -8.37
CA GLU A 87 -5.65 -13.75 -8.31
C GLU A 87 -7.11 -13.38 -7.96
N LYS A 88 -8.08 -14.12 -8.52
CA LYS A 88 -9.51 -13.94 -8.18
C LYS A 88 -9.79 -14.28 -6.73
N LEU A 89 -9.15 -15.33 -6.17
CA LEU A 89 -9.28 -15.70 -4.76
C LEU A 89 -8.70 -14.62 -3.85
N TYR A 90 -7.53 -14.04 -4.18
CA TYR A 90 -6.94 -12.94 -3.41
C TYR A 90 -7.83 -11.70 -3.43
N LEU A 91 -8.39 -11.34 -4.60
CA LEU A 91 -9.35 -10.24 -4.69
C LEU A 91 -10.62 -10.50 -3.87
N ALA A 92 -11.16 -11.72 -3.92
CA ALA A 92 -12.32 -12.11 -3.13
C ALA A 92 -12.01 -12.04 -1.61
N GLY A 93 -10.83 -12.50 -1.19
CA GLY A 93 -10.36 -12.39 0.19
C GLY A 93 -10.23 -10.94 0.64
N GLY A 94 -9.63 -10.08 -0.19
CA GLY A 94 -9.53 -8.64 0.07
C GLY A 94 -10.90 -7.99 0.19
N ALA A 95 -11.81 -8.27 -0.75
CA ALA A 95 -13.18 -7.75 -0.71
C ALA A 95 -13.94 -8.21 0.55
N PHE A 96 -13.80 -9.48 0.91
CA PHE A 96 -14.40 -10.02 2.15
C PHE A 96 -13.86 -9.31 3.39
N GLY A 97 -12.54 -9.08 3.47
CA GLY A 97 -11.93 -8.33 4.57
C GLY A 97 -12.45 -6.89 4.67
N ILE A 98 -12.62 -6.20 3.53
CA ILE A 98 -13.18 -4.84 3.48
C ILE A 98 -14.64 -4.85 3.97
N VAL A 99 -15.44 -5.84 3.59
CA VAL A 99 -16.82 -5.98 4.07
C VAL A 99 -16.85 -6.23 5.58
N LEU A 100 -16.01 -7.13 6.09
CA LEU A 100 -15.88 -7.38 7.53
C LEU A 100 -15.50 -6.10 8.27
N TRP A 101 -14.52 -5.35 7.76
CA TRP A 101 -14.12 -4.07 8.32
C TRP A 101 -15.29 -3.09 8.38
N GLY A 102 -16.07 -2.94 7.31
CA GLY A 102 -17.23 -2.06 7.25
C GLY A 102 -18.39 -2.45 8.18
N LEU A 103 -18.49 -3.74 8.53
CA LEU A 103 -19.50 -4.24 9.48
C LEU A 103 -19.08 -4.11 10.95
N THR A 104 -17.80 -3.79 11.20
CA THR A 104 -17.26 -3.72 12.56
C THR A 104 -17.43 -2.32 13.13
N SER A 105 -18.11 -2.22 14.27
CA SER A 105 -18.30 -0.95 14.99
C SER A 105 -17.18 -0.67 15.99
N ASP A 106 -16.33 -1.67 16.30
CA ASP A 106 -15.21 -1.55 17.23
C ASP A 106 -13.93 -1.13 16.51
N PRO A 107 -13.31 0.02 16.88
CA PRO A 107 -12.12 0.55 16.21
C PRO A 107 -10.90 -0.39 16.25
N LEU A 108 -10.73 -1.16 17.32
CA LEU A 108 -9.60 -2.08 17.46
C LEU A 108 -9.76 -3.29 16.52
N THR A 109 -10.95 -3.86 16.47
CA THR A 109 -11.26 -4.95 15.53
C THR A 109 -11.15 -4.48 14.08
N ALA A 110 -11.62 -3.26 13.78
CA ALA A 110 -11.48 -2.65 12.45
C ALA A 110 -9.98 -2.52 12.06
N LEU A 111 -9.15 -2.05 12.97
CA LEU A 111 -7.71 -1.92 12.77
C LEU A 111 -7.06 -3.29 12.49
N ILE A 112 -7.27 -4.29 13.35
CA ILE A 112 -6.71 -5.63 13.20
C ILE A 112 -7.17 -6.28 11.88
N THR A 113 -8.45 -6.14 11.53
CA THR A 113 -8.99 -6.68 10.27
C THR A 113 -8.34 -6.01 9.06
N SER A 114 -8.17 -4.68 9.08
CA SER A 114 -7.50 -3.94 7.99
C SER A 114 -6.07 -4.41 7.78
N LEU A 115 -5.33 -4.61 8.87
CA LEU A 115 -3.97 -5.12 8.83
C LEU A 115 -3.91 -6.54 8.26
N ALA A 116 -4.79 -7.42 8.72
CA ALA A 116 -4.86 -8.79 8.19
C ALA A 116 -5.14 -8.79 6.67
N VAL A 117 -5.97 -7.85 6.17
CA VAL A 117 -6.23 -7.72 4.73
C VAL A 117 -5.00 -7.22 3.98
N ILE A 118 -4.27 -6.25 4.54
CA ILE A 118 -3.02 -5.72 3.96
C ILE A 118 -1.99 -6.85 3.84
N GLU A 119 -1.77 -7.61 4.91
CA GLU A 119 -0.84 -8.74 4.93
C GLU A 119 -1.26 -9.86 3.96
N CYS A 120 -2.54 -10.19 3.89
CA CYS A 120 -3.06 -11.14 2.91
C CYS A 120 -2.84 -10.66 1.46
N ALA A 121 -2.94 -9.36 1.21
CA ALA A 121 -2.66 -8.78 -0.10
C ALA A 121 -1.17 -8.82 -0.47
N LEU A 122 -0.26 -8.98 0.50
CA LEU A 122 1.18 -9.17 0.26
C LEU A 122 1.49 -10.57 -0.30
N VAL A 123 0.70 -11.59 0.06
CA VAL A 123 0.96 -12.99 -0.34
C VAL A 123 1.18 -13.18 -1.84
N PRO A 124 0.35 -12.65 -2.76
CA PRO A 124 0.60 -12.82 -4.19
C PRO A 124 1.87 -12.11 -4.69
N THR A 125 2.29 -11.04 -4.03
CA THR A 125 3.58 -10.38 -4.31
C THR A 125 4.74 -11.27 -3.86
N LEU A 126 4.68 -11.83 -2.65
CA LEU A 126 5.69 -12.76 -2.14
C LEU A 126 5.79 -14.03 -3.00
N GLU A 127 4.67 -14.60 -3.43
CA GLU A 127 4.66 -15.72 -4.39
C GLU A 127 5.34 -15.33 -5.71
N GLY A 128 5.10 -14.10 -6.19
CA GLY A 128 5.74 -13.57 -7.39
C GLY A 128 7.25 -13.50 -7.26
N VAL A 129 7.74 -12.89 -6.19
CA VAL A 129 9.18 -12.75 -5.89
C VAL A 129 9.85 -14.10 -5.65
N TRP A 130 9.16 -15.04 -4.99
CA TRP A 130 9.69 -16.39 -4.76
C TRP A 130 9.94 -17.15 -6.06
N ASN A 131 9.05 -17.00 -7.05
CA ASN A 131 9.18 -17.67 -8.35
C ASN A 131 10.07 -16.91 -9.34
N ASP A 132 10.13 -15.59 -9.23
CA ASP A 132 10.91 -14.69 -10.09
C ASP A 132 11.41 -13.50 -9.26
N PRO A 133 12.61 -13.59 -8.65
CA PRO A 133 13.16 -12.51 -7.82
C PRO A 133 13.34 -11.18 -8.56
N GLU A 134 13.41 -11.19 -9.89
CA GLU A 134 13.52 -9.98 -10.71
C GLU A 134 12.15 -9.33 -10.98
N ALA A 135 11.04 -10.01 -10.64
CA ALA A 135 9.69 -9.46 -10.83
C ALA A 135 9.44 -8.18 -10.00
N GLU A 136 10.10 -8.07 -8.84
CA GLU A 136 9.97 -6.95 -7.91
C GLU A 136 11.33 -6.38 -7.53
N PRO A 137 11.61 -5.10 -7.76
CA PRO A 137 12.87 -4.49 -7.38
C PRO A 137 12.92 -4.23 -5.86
N ALA A 138 14.01 -4.61 -5.19
CA ALA A 138 14.16 -4.41 -3.75
C ALA A 138 14.24 -2.93 -3.32
N ILE A 139 14.87 -2.08 -4.15
CA ILE A 139 15.14 -0.67 -3.80
C ILE A 139 13.85 0.12 -3.50
N PRO A 140 12.79 0.12 -4.33
CA PRO A 140 11.54 0.79 -4.01
C PRO A 140 10.91 0.32 -2.68
N TRP A 141 10.95 -0.95 -2.39
CA TRP A 141 10.42 -1.51 -1.14
C TRP A 141 11.21 -1.03 0.07
N LEU A 142 12.56 -1.03 -0.02
CA LEU A 142 13.42 -0.50 1.04
C LEU A 142 13.20 1.00 1.25
N LEU A 143 13.10 1.80 0.19
CA LEU A 143 12.85 3.24 0.29
C LEU A 143 11.45 3.52 0.88
N GLY A 144 10.44 2.74 0.49
CA GLY A 144 9.09 2.80 1.08
C GLY A 144 9.12 2.53 2.59
N GLY A 145 9.82 1.46 3.00
CA GLY A 145 10.02 1.15 4.43
C GLY A 145 10.76 2.27 5.17
N PHE A 146 11.82 2.81 4.59
CA PHE A 146 12.54 3.95 5.21
C PHE A 146 11.70 5.22 5.29
N ALA A 147 10.71 5.42 4.42
CA ALA A 147 9.79 6.55 4.51
C ALA A 147 8.93 6.54 5.79
N SER A 148 8.76 5.39 6.42
CA SER A 148 8.04 5.24 7.68
C SER A 148 8.84 5.68 8.92
N VAL A 149 10.17 5.66 8.83
CA VAL A 149 11.06 6.00 9.96
C VAL A 149 10.83 7.43 10.49
N PRO A 150 10.79 8.49 9.63
CA PRO A 150 10.50 9.84 10.10
C PRO A 150 9.14 9.97 10.78
N VAL A 151 8.16 9.20 10.34
CA VAL A 151 6.81 9.17 10.93
C VAL A 151 6.87 8.59 12.34
N LEU A 152 7.52 7.42 12.49
CA LEU A 152 7.71 6.78 13.80
C LEU A 152 8.46 7.68 14.79
N VAL A 153 9.54 8.33 14.33
CA VAL A 153 10.32 9.25 15.17
C VAL A 153 9.53 10.49 15.57
N SER A 154 8.56 10.92 14.76
CA SER A 154 7.74 12.10 15.03
C SER A 154 6.49 11.83 15.90
N LEU A 155 6.28 10.59 16.36
CA LEU A 155 5.15 10.26 17.21
C LEU A 155 5.31 10.87 18.61
N ASP A 156 4.38 11.75 18.99
CA ASP A 156 4.33 12.33 20.33
C ASP A 156 3.93 11.28 21.39
N HIS A 157 3.09 10.31 21.00
CA HIS A 157 2.61 9.22 21.84
C HIS A 157 2.65 7.90 21.09
N TRP A 158 3.38 6.93 21.64
CA TRP A 158 3.46 5.57 21.14
C TRP A 158 2.24 4.76 21.61
N THR A 159 1.20 4.76 20.79
CA THR A 159 0.04 3.89 20.98
C THR A 159 -0.04 2.89 19.83
N LEU A 160 -0.71 1.76 20.05
CA LEU A 160 -0.92 0.78 19.00
C LEU A 160 -1.54 1.42 17.73
N ALA A 161 -2.52 2.31 17.92
CA ALA A 161 -3.20 2.99 16.84
C ALA A 161 -2.30 3.92 16.02
N ASN A 162 -1.32 4.57 16.65
CA ASN A 162 -0.44 5.53 15.98
C ASN A 162 0.80 4.87 15.34
N ALA A 163 1.30 3.80 15.96
CA ALA A 163 2.54 3.15 15.55
C ALA A 163 2.31 2.04 14.52
N LEU A 164 1.14 1.43 14.49
CA LEU A 164 0.89 0.24 13.72
C LEU A 164 0.93 0.48 12.20
N GLN A 165 0.32 1.58 11.72
CA GLN A 165 0.31 1.92 10.30
C GLN A 165 1.71 2.20 9.73
N PRO A 166 2.60 2.96 10.39
CA PRO A 166 3.96 3.16 9.87
C PRO A 166 4.92 1.98 10.11
N ILE A 167 4.56 0.97 10.91
CA ILE A 167 5.37 -0.25 11.09
C ILE A 167 5.11 -1.27 9.98
N LEU A 168 3.93 -1.27 9.41
CA LEU A 168 3.50 -2.18 8.35
C LEU A 168 3.75 -1.61 6.97
#